data_88f70c3d5183d68c1cc33c0999225741
#
_entry.id   88f70c3d5183d68c1cc33c0999225741
#
_cell.length_a   1.000
_cell.length_b   1.000
_cell.length_c   1.000
_cell.angle_alpha   90.00
_cell.angle_beta   90.00
_cell.angle_gamma   90.00
#
_symmetry.space_group_name_H-M   'P 1'
#
loop_
_entity.id
_entity.type
_entity.pdbx_description
1 polymer ?
#
loop_
_entity_poly.entity_id
_entity_poly.type
_entity_poly.pdbx_seq_one_letter_code
_entity_poly.pdbx_strand_id
1 'polypeptide(L)'
;RFSVFLVASFTVITIANLFALQSYDKWAVTAEEFRRGLSFGFPEGKDGTNPLVTALATFGIIGVGAAELLAYPYWCLEKGYGKYVGKRDDSDAWAKRAKGWMKVMHWDSWGAMVVYTFCTIAFYLLGAAVLGRSNLIPEGSEMIQTLSAMYQPVFGDIAQSIFLFGAFAVLFSTFYIAIAAQGRL
;
A
#
# COMPACT_ATOMS: atom_id res chain seq x y z
N ARG A 1 -2.55 11.11 -14.06
CA ARG A 1 -2.94 9.88 -14.79
C ARG A 1 -1.75 8.96 -15.01
N PHE A 2 -0.61 9.48 -15.48
CA PHE A 2 0.62 8.68 -15.72
C PHE A 2 1.13 8.02 -14.44
N SER A 3 1.24 8.75 -13.34
CA SER A 3 1.64 8.24 -12.03
C SER A 3 0.74 7.10 -11.54
N VAL A 4 -0.57 7.23 -11.69
CA VAL A 4 -1.52 6.17 -11.30
C VAL A 4 -1.30 4.90 -12.12
N PHE A 5 -1.04 5.05 -13.42
CA PHE A 5 -0.73 3.90 -14.29
C PHE A 5 0.56 3.19 -13.84
N LEU A 6 1.62 3.94 -13.54
CA LEU A 6 2.88 3.36 -13.07
C LEU A 6 2.72 2.60 -11.74
N VAL A 7 2.04 3.21 -10.77
CA VAL A 7 1.79 2.57 -9.47
C VAL A 7 0.91 1.33 -9.63
N ALA A 8 -0.14 1.40 -10.45
CA ALA A 8 -0.99 0.26 -10.73
C ALA A 8 -0.22 -0.89 -11.39
N SER A 9 0.64 -0.58 -12.37
CA SER A 9 1.50 -1.57 -13.02
C SER A 9 2.43 -2.25 -12.04
N PHE A 10 3.08 -1.48 -11.16
CA PHE A 10 3.95 -2.05 -10.14
C PHE A 10 3.19 -2.90 -9.11
N THR A 11 1.97 -2.50 -8.72
CA THR A 11 1.10 -3.30 -7.87
C THR A 11 0.78 -4.65 -8.51
N VAL A 12 0.43 -4.66 -9.80
CA VAL A 12 0.16 -5.89 -10.54
C VAL A 12 1.41 -6.78 -10.60
N ILE A 13 2.58 -6.20 -10.89
CA ILE A 13 3.86 -6.94 -10.91
C ILE A 13 4.14 -7.56 -9.53
N THR A 14 3.91 -6.83 -8.44
CA THR A 14 4.13 -7.31 -7.08
C THR A 14 3.20 -8.48 -6.74
N ILE A 15 1.93 -8.37 -7.08
CA ILE A 15 0.95 -9.45 -6.87
C ILE A 15 1.32 -10.68 -7.74
N ALA A 16 1.67 -10.46 -9.01
CA ALA A 16 2.10 -11.54 -9.89
C ALA A 16 3.38 -12.22 -9.38
N ASN A 17 4.35 -11.45 -8.84
CA ASN A 17 5.53 -11.98 -8.20
C ASN A 17 5.19 -12.89 -7.01
N LEU A 18 4.26 -12.48 -6.15
CA LEU A 18 3.81 -13.31 -5.02
C LEU A 18 3.21 -14.64 -5.50
N PHE A 19 2.38 -14.62 -6.54
CA PHE A 19 1.81 -15.85 -7.09
C PHE A 19 2.86 -16.72 -7.76
N ALA A 20 3.75 -16.14 -8.55
CA ALA A 20 4.84 -16.88 -9.19
C ALA A 20 5.81 -17.50 -8.16
N LEU A 21 6.03 -16.81 -7.03
CA LEU A 21 6.86 -17.29 -5.93
C LEU A 21 6.35 -18.63 -5.35
N GLN A 22 5.04 -18.90 -5.43
CA GLN A 22 4.47 -20.16 -4.95
C GLN A 22 4.93 -21.38 -5.75
N SER A 23 5.48 -21.18 -6.94
CA SER A 23 6.05 -22.26 -7.76
C SER A 23 7.47 -22.67 -7.33
N TYR A 24 8.05 -21.98 -6.36
CA TYR A 24 9.40 -22.25 -5.84
C TYR A 24 9.30 -22.76 -4.43
N ASP A 25 9.49 -24.07 -4.22
CA ASP A 25 9.34 -24.73 -2.91
C ASP A 25 10.08 -24.03 -1.77
N LYS A 26 11.27 -23.51 -2.05
CA LYS A 26 12.08 -22.77 -1.07
C LYS A 26 11.40 -21.50 -0.54
N TRP A 27 10.59 -20.86 -1.36
CA TRP A 27 10.02 -19.54 -1.08
C TRP A 27 8.49 -19.54 -0.93
N ALA A 28 7.84 -20.65 -1.29
CA ALA A 28 6.39 -20.79 -1.20
C ALA A 28 5.92 -20.58 0.23
N VAL A 29 4.88 -19.77 0.40
CA VAL A 29 4.21 -19.55 1.68
C VAL A 29 3.23 -20.68 1.90
N THR A 30 3.43 -21.49 2.94
CA THR A 30 2.55 -22.60 3.25
C THR A 30 1.26 -22.14 3.94
N ALA A 31 0.19 -22.92 3.79
CA ALA A 31 -1.07 -22.67 4.48
C ALA A 31 -0.89 -22.63 6.01
N GLU A 32 0.02 -23.44 6.55
CA GLU A 32 0.33 -23.48 7.98
C GLU A 32 1.03 -22.20 8.44
N GLU A 33 2.00 -21.67 7.69
CA GLU A 33 2.66 -20.39 7.99
C GLU A 33 1.64 -19.25 7.95
N PHE A 34 0.75 -19.25 6.94
CA PHE A 34 -0.32 -18.26 6.83
C PHE A 34 -1.28 -18.32 8.03
N ARG A 35 -1.71 -19.52 8.41
CA ARG A 35 -2.58 -19.73 9.58
C ARG A 35 -1.90 -19.28 10.87
N ARG A 36 -0.62 -19.57 11.04
CA ARG A 36 0.16 -19.13 12.20
C ARG A 36 0.29 -17.60 12.26
N GLY A 37 0.51 -16.96 11.13
CA GLY A 37 0.51 -15.49 11.03
C GLY A 37 -0.82 -14.87 11.45
N LEU A 38 -1.95 -15.50 11.13
CA LEU A 38 -3.28 -15.03 11.52
C LEU A 38 -3.66 -15.34 12.99
N SER A 39 -2.88 -16.12 13.70
CA SER A 39 -3.15 -16.45 15.12
C SER A 39 -2.88 -15.30 16.10
N PHE A 40 -2.39 -14.15 15.60
CA PHE A 40 -2.03 -12.97 16.39
C PHE A 40 -0.98 -13.24 17.49
N GLY A 41 -0.25 -14.34 17.40
CA GLY A 41 0.88 -14.65 18.29
C GLY A 41 2.07 -13.77 17.95
N PHE A 42 2.70 -13.19 18.96
CA PHE A 42 3.99 -12.53 18.77
C PHE A 42 5.11 -13.58 18.76
N PRO A 43 6.02 -13.53 17.78
CA PRO A 43 7.20 -14.37 17.79
C PRO A 43 8.12 -13.98 18.97
N GLU A 44 8.98 -14.86 19.39
CA GLU A 44 10.05 -14.51 20.32
C GLU A 44 10.95 -13.45 19.68
N GLY A 45 11.27 -12.39 20.44
CA GLY A 45 12.15 -11.33 19.96
C GLY A 45 13.55 -11.87 19.66
N LYS A 46 14.04 -11.64 18.46
CA LYS A 46 15.45 -11.90 18.11
C LYS A 46 16.27 -10.67 18.46
N ASP A 47 17.50 -10.89 18.91
CA ASP A 47 18.51 -9.84 19.13
C ASP A 47 18.05 -8.68 20.05
N GLY A 48 17.27 -8.99 21.08
CA GLY A 48 16.79 -7.99 22.05
C GLY A 48 15.69 -7.08 21.55
N THR A 49 15.16 -7.28 20.34
CA THR A 49 14.01 -6.52 19.83
C THR A 49 12.72 -6.98 20.48
N ASN A 50 11.88 -6.03 20.85
CA ASN A 50 10.54 -6.32 21.36
C ASN A 50 9.53 -6.37 20.21
N PRO A 51 8.97 -7.55 19.87
CA PRO A 51 8.03 -7.68 18.75
C PRO A 51 6.80 -6.80 18.86
N LEU A 52 6.34 -6.53 20.08
CA LEU A 52 5.21 -5.63 20.31
C LEU A 52 5.55 -4.18 19.94
N VAL A 53 6.75 -3.72 20.28
CA VAL A 53 7.21 -2.36 19.91
C VAL A 53 7.31 -2.23 18.39
N THR A 54 7.86 -3.25 17.73
CA THR A 54 7.94 -3.29 16.26
C THR A 54 6.55 -3.28 15.61
N ALA A 55 5.62 -4.08 16.14
CA ALA A 55 4.24 -4.11 15.63
C ALA A 55 3.53 -2.77 15.81
N LEU A 56 3.68 -2.11 16.96
CA LEU A 56 3.10 -0.79 17.21
C LEU A 56 3.72 0.30 16.32
N ALA A 57 5.04 0.27 16.14
CA ALA A 57 5.73 1.18 15.23
C ALA A 57 5.24 1.01 13.78
N THR A 58 5.12 -0.24 13.31
CA THR A 58 4.58 -0.56 11.98
C THR A 58 3.15 -0.08 11.83
N PHE A 59 2.30 -0.31 12.82
CA PHE A 59 0.91 0.18 12.84
C PHE A 59 0.84 1.71 12.72
N GLY A 60 1.74 2.44 13.40
CA GLY A 60 1.81 3.90 13.33
C GLY A 60 2.24 4.44 11.95
N ILE A 61 3.06 3.68 11.21
CA ILE A 61 3.60 4.09 9.91
C ILE A 61 2.63 3.74 8.75
N ILE A 62 1.90 2.64 8.84
CA ILE A 62 0.99 2.17 7.77
C ILE A 62 -0.22 3.09 7.59
N GLY A 63 -0.54 3.92 8.56
CA GLY A 63 -1.71 4.81 8.51
C GLY A 63 -1.58 5.95 7.50
N VAL A 64 -2.71 6.63 7.26
CA VAL A 64 -2.77 7.86 6.47
C VAL A 64 -2.31 9.02 7.34
N GLY A 65 -1.43 9.87 6.83
CA GLY A 65 -0.97 11.06 7.55
C GLY A 65 -2.08 12.07 7.81
N ALA A 66 -1.95 12.86 8.88
CA ALA A 66 -2.94 13.87 9.24
C ALA A 66 -3.14 14.92 8.13
N ALA A 67 -2.05 15.31 7.44
CA ALA A 67 -2.10 16.27 6.34
C ALA A 67 -2.95 15.76 5.16
N GLU A 68 -2.84 14.47 4.83
CA GLU A 68 -3.63 13.83 3.77
C GLU A 68 -5.11 13.78 4.15
N LEU A 69 -5.45 13.52 5.41
CA LEU A 69 -6.83 13.54 5.89
C LEU A 69 -7.45 14.92 5.77
N LEU A 70 -6.70 15.98 6.10
CA LEU A 70 -7.14 17.37 5.96
C LEU A 70 -7.28 17.78 4.49
N ALA A 71 -6.40 17.32 3.61
CA ALA A 71 -6.44 17.62 2.18
C ALA A 71 -7.47 16.79 1.41
N TYR A 72 -7.95 15.66 1.93
CA TYR A 72 -8.87 14.77 1.25
C TYR A 72 -10.17 15.43 0.75
N PRO A 73 -10.86 16.30 1.52
CA PRO A 73 -12.03 17.01 1.02
C PRO A 73 -11.74 17.88 -0.21
N TYR A 74 -10.57 18.53 -0.26
CA TYR A 74 -10.15 19.33 -1.41
C TYR A 74 -9.96 18.47 -2.65
N TRP A 75 -9.36 17.29 -2.52
CA TRP A 75 -9.21 16.35 -3.62
C TRP A 75 -10.54 15.79 -4.11
N CYS A 76 -11.51 15.57 -3.23
CA CYS A 76 -12.85 15.18 -3.61
C CYS A 76 -13.52 16.28 -4.46
N LEU A 77 -13.36 17.55 -4.07
CA LEU A 77 -13.89 18.68 -4.84
C LEU A 77 -13.20 18.80 -6.22
N GLU A 78 -11.88 18.65 -6.29
CA GLU A 78 -11.12 18.67 -7.53
C GLU A 78 -11.50 17.52 -8.49
N LYS A 79 -11.81 16.34 -7.95
CA LYS A 79 -12.40 15.23 -8.71
C LYS A 79 -13.80 15.53 -9.24
N GLY A 80 -14.43 16.58 -8.75
CA GLY A 80 -15.78 17.00 -9.12
C GLY A 80 -16.88 16.35 -8.29
N TYR A 81 -16.55 15.80 -7.13
CA TYR A 81 -17.55 15.29 -6.19
C TYR A 81 -18.44 16.44 -5.74
N GLY A 82 -19.75 16.21 -5.83
CA GLY A 82 -20.74 17.24 -5.50
C GLY A 82 -20.97 18.30 -6.57
N LYS A 83 -20.23 18.30 -7.69
CA LYS A 83 -20.32 19.32 -8.75
C LYS A 83 -21.74 19.60 -9.23
N TYR A 84 -22.57 18.57 -9.33
CA TYR A 84 -23.94 18.68 -9.84
C TYR A 84 -25.01 18.65 -8.75
N VAL A 85 -24.64 18.78 -7.49
CA VAL A 85 -25.61 18.83 -6.38
C VAL A 85 -26.36 20.16 -6.38
N GLY A 86 -25.69 21.24 -6.77
CA GLY A 86 -26.22 22.61 -6.73
C GLY A 86 -26.19 23.22 -5.30
N LYS A 87 -26.61 24.47 -5.19
CA LYS A 87 -26.76 25.10 -3.89
C LYS A 87 -27.83 24.39 -3.08
N ARG A 88 -27.64 24.35 -1.75
CA ARG A 88 -28.61 23.78 -0.83
C ARG A 88 -29.90 24.60 -0.89
N ASP A 89 -31.00 23.93 -1.20
CA ASP A 89 -32.35 24.51 -1.30
C ASP A 89 -33.35 23.80 -0.37
N ASP A 90 -32.88 22.91 0.47
CA ASP A 90 -33.64 22.07 1.42
C ASP A 90 -34.71 21.20 0.76
N SER A 91 -34.69 21.05 -0.58
CA SER A 91 -35.56 20.14 -1.31
C SER A 91 -35.16 18.68 -1.23
N ASP A 92 -36.14 17.76 -1.33
CA ASP A 92 -35.89 16.33 -1.46
C ASP A 92 -35.04 16.00 -2.68
N ALA A 93 -35.19 16.74 -3.76
CA ALA A 93 -34.38 16.57 -4.97
C ALA A 93 -32.89 16.87 -4.70
N TRP A 94 -32.60 17.95 -3.99
CA TRP A 94 -31.24 18.27 -3.55
C TRP A 94 -30.67 17.18 -2.65
N ALA A 95 -31.45 16.77 -1.64
CA ALA A 95 -31.03 15.73 -0.70
C ALA A 95 -30.72 14.40 -1.40
N LYS A 96 -31.51 14.03 -2.42
CA LYS A 96 -31.28 12.83 -3.23
C LYS A 96 -29.96 12.91 -4.02
N ARG A 97 -29.68 14.08 -4.65
CA ARG A 97 -28.41 14.29 -5.37
C ARG A 97 -27.21 14.23 -4.41
N ALA A 98 -27.31 14.88 -3.25
CA ALA A 98 -26.25 14.88 -2.23
C ALA A 98 -25.97 13.46 -1.71
N LYS A 99 -27.01 12.69 -1.37
CA LYS A 99 -26.88 11.28 -0.96
C LYS A 99 -26.24 10.42 -2.07
N GLY A 100 -26.57 10.68 -3.33
CA GLY A 100 -25.94 9.99 -4.47
C GLY A 100 -24.42 10.18 -4.50
N TRP A 101 -23.96 11.41 -4.32
CA TRP A 101 -22.52 11.72 -4.28
C TRP A 101 -21.81 11.12 -3.04
N MET A 102 -22.46 11.13 -1.88
CA MET A 102 -21.96 10.46 -0.70
C MET A 102 -21.76 8.96 -0.93
N LYS A 103 -22.71 8.33 -1.64
CA LYS A 103 -22.58 6.91 -2.01
C LYS A 103 -21.39 6.68 -2.94
N VAL A 104 -21.16 7.54 -3.92
CA VAL A 104 -19.98 7.45 -4.81
C VAL A 104 -18.69 7.56 -4.01
N MET A 105 -18.59 8.50 -3.08
CA MET A 105 -17.42 8.69 -2.22
C MET A 105 -17.16 7.44 -1.35
N HIS A 106 -18.19 6.86 -0.78
CA HIS A 106 -18.07 5.62 0.00
C HIS A 106 -17.53 4.46 -0.87
N TRP A 107 -18.05 4.29 -2.09
CA TRP A 107 -17.55 3.25 -3.00
C TRP A 107 -16.10 3.47 -3.42
N ASP A 108 -15.71 4.72 -3.68
CA ASP A 108 -14.31 5.07 -3.98
C ASP A 108 -13.39 4.73 -2.81
N SER A 109 -13.79 5.10 -1.58
CA SER A 109 -13.03 4.79 -0.37
C SER A 109 -12.91 3.29 -0.11
N TRP A 110 -14.00 2.53 -0.25
CA TRP A 110 -13.98 1.08 -0.11
C TRP A 110 -13.11 0.41 -1.17
N GLY A 111 -13.22 0.83 -2.42
CA GLY A 111 -12.38 0.32 -3.50
C GLY A 111 -10.89 0.57 -3.25
N ALA A 112 -10.54 1.79 -2.84
CA ALA A 112 -9.17 2.15 -2.49
C ALA A 112 -8.65 1.31 -1.30
N MET A 113 -9.47 1.11 -0.26
CA MET A 113 -9.11 0.29 0.90
C MET A 113 -8.82 -1.16 0.50
N VAL A 114 -9.65 -1.76 -0.34
CA VAL A 114 -9.47 -3.14 -0.81
C VAL A 114 -8.13 -3.27 -1.56
N VAL A 115 -7.88 -2.40 -2.55
CA VAL A 115 -6.64 -2.43 -3.34
C VAL A 115 -5.42 -2.23 -2.44
N TYR A 116 -5.46 -1.25 -1.56
CA TYR A 116 -4.39 -0.96 -0.61
C TYR A 116 -4.10 -2.18 0.29
N THR A 117 -5.12 -2.80 0.86
CA THR A 117 -4.98 -3.94 1.76
C THR A 117 -4.32 -5.13 1.04
N PHE A 118 -4.79 -5.48 -0.15
CA PHE A 118 -4.19 -6.58 -0.93
C PHE A 118 -2.74 -6.29 -1.31
N CYS A 119 -2.42 -5.06 -1.70
CA CYS A 119 -1.05 -4.65 -2.01
C CYS A 119 -0.14 -4.77 -0.79
N THR A 120 -0.59 -4.28 0.36
CA THR A 120 0.17 -4.35 1.62
C THR A 120 0.41 -5.80 2.05
N ILE A 121 -0.61 -6.66 1.96
CA ILE A 121 -0.48 -8.09 2.27
C ILE A 121 0.53 -8.75 1.31
N ALA A 122 0.47 -8.45 0.01
CA ALA A 122 1.40 -9.00 -0.96
C ALA A 122 2.86 -8.62 -0.65
N PHE A 123 3.13 -7.36 -0.35
CA PHE A 123 4.46 -6.91 0.06
C PHE A 123 4.92 -7.56 1.36
N TYR A 124 4.04 -7.65 2.35
CA TYR A 124 4.34 -8.29 3.61
C TYR A 124 4.72 -9.77 3.43
N LEU A 125 3.92 -10.51 2.65
CA LEU A 125 4.19 -11.92 2.39
C LEU A 125 5.50 -12.13 1.61
N LEU A 126 5.80 -11.28 0.63
CA LEU A 126 7.08 -11.30 -0.08
C LEU A 126 8.26 -11.04 0.86
N GLY A 127 8.13 -10.03 1.73
CA GLY A 127 9.14 -9.74 2.74
C GLY A 127 9.36 -10.90 3.70
N ALA A 128 8.29 -11.47 4.24
CA ALA A 128 8.37 -12.61 5.15
C ALA A 128 8.95 -13.86 4.48
N ALA A 129 8.52 -14.16 3.24
CA ALA A 129 8.98 -15.34 2.51
C ALA A 129 10.43 -15.24 2.04
N VAL A 130 10.87 -14.10 1.54
CA VAL A 130 12.20 -13.95 0.96
C VAL A 130 13.18 -13.35 1.95
N LEU A 131 12.93 -12.16 2.47
CA LEU A 131 13.86 -11.48 3.37
C LEU A 131 13.95 -12.17 4.72
N GLY A 132 12.80 -12.58 5.28
CA GLY A 132 12.76 -13.28 6.57
C GLY A 132 13.51 -14.61 6.54
N ARG A 133 13.39 -15.39 5.46
CA ARG A 133 14.11 -16.67 5.31
C ARG A 133 15.58 -16.50 4.95
N SER A 134 15.96 -15.37 4.35
CA SER A 134 17.34 -15.03 4.03
C SER A 134 18.06 -14.27 5.15
N ASN A 135 17.37 -13.96 6.26
CA ASN A 135 17.85 -13.09 7.33
C ASN A 135 18.37 -11.73 6.82
N LEU A 136 17.74 -11.20 5.77
CA LEU A 136 18.07 -9.90 5.23
C LEU A 136 17.20 -8.83 5.94
N ILE A 137 17.87 -7.88 6.59
CA ILE A 137 17.21 -6.76 7.27
C ILE A 137 17.44 -5.50 6.45
N PRO A 138 16.38 -4.84 5.94
CA PRO A 138 16.52 -3.59 5.19
C PRO A 138 16.91 -2.45 6.13
N GLU A 139 18.14 -1.94 6.02
CA GLU A 139 18.64 -0.87 6.88
C GLU A 139 19.35 0.22 6.07
N GLY A 140 19.20 1.46 6.53
CA GLY A 140 19.93 2.61 6.04
C GLY A 140 19.94 2.78 4.52
N SER A 141 21.09 3.06 3.95
CA SER A 141 21.28 3.30 2.51
C SER A 141 21.09 2.06 1.63
N GLU A 142 21.21 0.86 2.19
CA GLU A 142 21.08 -0.40 1.47
C GLU A 142 19.63 -0.93 1.42
N MET A 143 18.70 -0.22 2.07
CA MET A 143 17.30 -0.63 2.16
C MET A 143 16.69 -0.97 0.80
N ILE A 144 16.87 -0.11 -0.21
CA ILE A 144 16.30 -0.30 -1.55
C ILE A 144 16.87 -1.55 -2.22
N GLN A 145 18.17 -1.77 -2.09
CA GLN A 145 18.84 -2.95 -2.64
C GLN A 145 18.35 -4.22 -1.95
N THR A 146 18.27 -4.21 -0.63
CA THR A 146 17.78 -5.34 0.16
C THR A 146 16.33 -5.68 -0.18
N LEU A 147 15.46 -4.67 -0.30
CA LEU A 147 14.06 -4.89 -0.71
C LEU A 147 13.94 -5.45 -2.13
N SER A 148 14.85 -5.11 -3.04
CA SER A 148 14.84 -5.66 -4.40
C SER A 148 15.06 -7.17 -4.43
N ALA A 149 15.71 -7.73 -3.41
CA ALA A 149 15.91 -9.18 -3.28
C ALA A 149 14.59 -9.97 -3.22
N MET A 150 13.47 -9.35 -2.82
CA MET A 150 12.15 -9.98 -2.84
C MET A 150 11.66 -10.39 -4.25
N TYR A 151 12.24 -9.79 -5.28
CA TYR A 151 11.88 -10.06 -6.68
C TYR A 151 12.85 -11.03 -7.36
N GLN A 152 14.02 -11.27 -6.76
CA GLN A 152 15.09 -12.06 -7.34
C GLN A 152 14.71 -13.52 -7.62
N PRO A 153 13.94 -14.22 -6.76
CA PRO A 153 13.58 -15.61 -7.05
C PRO A 153 12.79 -15.82 -8.33
N VAL A 154 12.00 -14.82 -8.73
CA VAL A 154 11.11 -14.89 -9.92
C VAL A 154 11.75 -14.21 -11.14
N PHE A 155 12.37 -13.05 -10.96
CA PHE A 155 12.85 -12.22 -12.05
C PHE A 155 14.36 -12.28 -12.28
N GLY A 156 15.11 -12.99 -11.41
CA GLY A 156 16.56 -13.13 -11.57
C GLY A 156 17.30 -11.80 -11.67
N ASP A 157 18.15 -11.65 -12.67
CA ASP A 157 19.03 -10.47 -12.84
C ASP A 157 18.29 -9.14 -13.08
N ILE A 158 17.09 -9.19 -13.60
CA ILE A 158 16.29 -7.97 -13.85
C ILE A 158 15.47 -7.51 -12.63
N ALA A 159 15.47 -8.30 -11.56
CA ALA A 159 14.69 -8.03 -10.34
C ALA A 159 14.96 -6.64 -9.75
N GLN A 160 16.23 -6.27 -9.65
CA GLN A 160 16.63 -4.96 -9.14
C GLN A 160 16.09 -3.81 -10.00
N SER A 161 16.16 -3.94 -11.32
CA SER A 161 15.67 -2.90 -12.24
C SER A 161 14.16 -2.74 -12.15
N ILE A 162 13.43 -3.85 -12.07
CA ILE A 162 11.96 -3.84 -11.88
C ILE A 162 11.60 -3.17 -10.56
N PHE A 163 12.27 -3.53 -9.48
CA PHE A 163 12.02 -2.96 -8.17
C PHE A 163 12.35 -1.46 -8.12
N LEU A 164 13.50 -1.05 -8.64
CA LEU A 164 13.91 0.36 -8.70
C LEU A 164 12.93 1.21 -9.49
N PHE A 165 12.45 0.70 -10.63
CA PHE A 165 11.42 1.40 -11.40
C PHE A 165 10.12 1.57 -10.60
N GLY A 166 9.68 0.52 -9.93
CA GLY A 166 8.49 0.56 -9.07
C GLY A 166 8.67 1.48 -7.87
N ALA A 167 9.81 1.39 -7.19
CA ALA A 167 10.13 2.26 -6.06
C ALA A 167 10.15 3.74 -6.48
N PHE A 168 10.76 4.06 -7.63
CA PHE A 168 10.73 5.41 -8.19
C PHE A 168 9.30 5.87 -8.44
N ALA A 169 8.46 5.05 -9.08
CA ALA A 169 7.08 5.40 -9.37
C ALA A 169 6.26 5.70 -8.10
N VAL A 170 6.41 4.86 -7.07
CA VAL A 170 5.71 5.02 -5.78
C VAL A 170 6.22 6.23 -5.02
N LEU A 171 7.53 6.36 -4.85
CA LEU A 171 8.13 7.48 -4.12
C LEU A 171 7.86 8.82 -4.79
N PHE A 172 7.96 8.87 -6.13
CA PHE A 172 7.65 10.08 -6.89
C PHE A 172 6.17 10.48 -6.75
N SER A 173 5.25 9.51 -6.83
CA SER A 173 3.83 9.80 -6.68
C SER A 173 3.50 10.29 -5.27
N THR A 174 4.07 9.67 -4.24
CA THR A 174 3.90 10.06 -2.84
C THR A 174 4.45 11.45 -2.59
N PHE A 175 5.64 11.76 -3.09
CA PHE A 175 6.26 13.07 -2.98
C PHE A 175 5.41 14.16 -3.64
N TYR A 176 4.91 13.90 -4.85
CA TYR A 176 4.02 14.83 -5.56
C TYR A 176 2.74 15.11 -4.78
N ILE A 177 2.10 14.07 -4.22
CA ILE A 177 0.88 14.21 -3.44
C ILE A 177 1.14 14.95 -2.14
N ALA A 178 2.25 14.65 -1.45
CA ALA A 178 2.63 15.33 -0.21
C ALA A 178 2.84 16.83 -0.42
N ILE A 179 3.58 17.23 -1.47
CA ILE A 179 3.77 18.65 -1.80
C ILE A 179 2.42 19.31 -2.15
N ALA A 180 1.59 18.64 -2.94
CA ALA A 180 0.29 19.16 -3.32
C ALA A 180 -0.64 19.32 -2.11
N ALA A 181 -0.58 18.44 -1.11
CA ALA A 181 -1.32 18.55 0.14
C ALA A 181 -0.81 19.73 0.99
N GLN A 182 0.50 19.82 1.18
CA GLN A 182 1.12 20.92 1.95
C GLN A 182 0.86 22.31 1.33
N GLY A 183 0.82 22.40 0.01
CA GLY A 183 0.54 23.65 -0.68
C GLY A 183 -0.92 24.13 -0.58
N ARG A 184 -1.83 23.31 0.01
CA ARG A 184 -3.25 23.65 0.22
C ARG A 184 -3.59 23.97 1.68
N LEU A 185 -2.70 23.65 2.61
CA LEU A 185 -2.80 23.96 4.04
C LEU A 185 -2.17 25.30 4.36
#